data_2faac6101e9e494c4aa70bb5d47852f4
#
_entry.id   2faac6101e9e494c4aa70bb5d47852f4
#
_cell.length_a   1.000
_cell.length_b   1.000
_cell.length_c   1.000
_cell.angle_alpha   90.00
_cell.angle_beta   90.00
_cell.angle_gamma   90.00
#
_symmetry.space_group_name_H-M   'P 1'
#
loop_
_entity.id
_entity.type
_entity.pdbx_description
1 polymer ?
#
loop_
_entity_poly.entity_id
_entity_poly.type
_entity_poly.pdbx_seq_one_letter_code
_entity_poly.pdbx_strand_id
1 'polypeptide(L)'
;LTTALAALLCSCGGANYTITGRYELPPGDSVYLLASDNTVLAAGVVNADTTVSLQGTVTTPDLVFLANAKRTNHPAWLFLEPGKIRIEKYDPAFGYVVCGTPLNDRKKAFDEAMYAFGNKLRKGSPGQSLQAILAEMNALYTQTVDANLDNVFGAWVFNSYEFQNIKDNPEKVKARLAQFTPGIQAHPMLKKSQDASQATARSAVGQPYTDFSCENAAGETIALSSLAGPGRWVLLDFWATWCTP
;
A
#
# COMPACT_ATOMS: atom_id res chain seq x y z
N LEU A 1 33.25 6.05 24.50
CA LEU A 1 33.63 5.37 23.24
C LEU A 1 32.43 4.55 22.74
N THR A 2 31.58 5.14 21.90
CA THR A 2 30.49 4.47 21.20
C THR A 2 30.94 4.22 19.76
N THR A 3 31.38 3.00 19.50
CA THR A 3 31.70 2.52 18.15
C THR A 3 30.41 2.38 17.34
N ALA A 4 30.23 3.26 16.36
CA ALA A 4 29.21 3.11 15.35
C ALA A 4 29.55 1.88 14.49
N LEU A 5 28.76 0.84 14.62
CA LEU A 5 28.85 -0.36 13.77
C LEU A 5 28.22 -0.03 12.40
N ALA A 6 29.03 0.46 11.49
CA ALA A 6 28.66 0.58 10.09
C ALA A 6 28.71 -0.82 9.47
N ALA A 7 27.56 -1.49 9.37
CA ALA A 7 27.44 -2.72 8.61
C ALA A 7 27.53 -2.39 7.12
N LEU A 8 28.72 -2.55 6.52
CA LEU A 8 28.88 -2.64 5.07
C LEU A 8 28.29 -3.97 4.60
N LEU A 9 27.04 -3.95 4.17
CA LEU A 9 26.48 -5.01 3.35
C LEU A 9 26.85 -4.73 1.89
N CYS A 10 27.96 -5.30 1.42
CA CYS A 10 28.21 -5.44 -0.01
C CYS A 10 27.20 -6.43 -0.60
N SER A 11 26.10 -5.92 -1.13
CA SER A 11 25.14 -6.67 -1.94
C SER A 11 25.49 -6.45 -3.41
N CYS A 12 25.86 -7.50 -4.09
CA CYS A 12 26.02 -7.48 -5.57
C CYS A 12 24.68 -7.16 -6.23
N GLY A 13 24.57 -6.02 -6.92
CA GLY A 13 23.53 -5.73 -7.90
C GLY A 13 22.53 -4.63 -7.59
N GLY A 14 22.58 -3.95 -6.45
CA GLY A 14 21.67 -2.84 -6.14
C GLY A 14 22.28 -1.47 -6.43
N ALA A 15 21.43 -0.48 -6.74
CA ALA A 15 21.82 0.91 -6.85
C ALA A 15 21.63 1.66 -5.52
N ASN A 16 22.49 2.65 -5.26
CA ASN A 16 22.53 3.37 -3.99
C ASN A 16 21.35 4.32 -3.82
N TYR A 17 20.80 4.37 -2.59
CA TYR A 17 19.89 5.40 -2.14
C TYR A 17 20.41 6.15 -0.93
N THR A 18 19.96 7.38 -0.74
CA THR A 18 20.05 8.12 0.51
C THR A 18 18.68 8.70 0.86
N ILE A 19 18.31 8.64 2.14
CA ILE A 19 17.10 9.27 2.67
C ILE A 19 17.56 10.31 3.67
N THR A 20 17.18 11.57 3.45
CA THR A 20 17.54 12.68 4.34
C THR A 20 16.35 13.60 4.55
N GLY A 21 16.30 14.29 5.67
CA GLY A 21 15.30 15.32 5.93
C GLY A 21 14.82 15.37 7.37
N ARG A 22 13.85 16.22 7.63
CA ARG A 22 13.27 16.38 8.98
C ARG A 22 12.27 15.28 9.29
N TYR A 23 12.35 14.77 10.51
CA TYR A 23 11.44 13.74 11.00
C TYR A 23 11.04 14.07 12.45
N GLU A 24 9.74 14.18 12.71
CA GLU A 24 9.20 14.69 13.98
C GLU A 24 9.32 13.67 15.12
N LEU A 25 10.55 13.39 15.50
CA LEU A 25 10.91 12.61 16.67
C LEU A 25 11.97 13.38 17.48
N PRO A 26 12.07 13.16 18.79
CA PRO A 26 13.13 13.74 19.62
C PRO A 26 14.52 13.33 19.12
N PRO A 27 15.50 14.27 19.21
CA PRO A 27 16.90 13.92 18.98
C PRO A 27 17.34 12.72 19.83
N GLY A 28 18.06 11.78 19.23
CA GLY A 28 18.51 10.56 19.86
C GLY A 28 17.54 9.38 19.74
N ASP A 29 16.29 9.59 19.33
CA ASP A 29 15.35 8.50 19.08
C ASP A 29 15.76 7.66 17.87
N SER A 30 15.51 6.35 17.96
CA SER A 30 15.74 5.44 16.85
C SER A 30 14.63 5.52 15.82
N VAL A 31 15.01 5.52 14.55
CA VAL A 31 14.13 5.48 13.39
C VAL A 31 14.47 4.26 12.53
N TYR A 32 13.45 3.61 12.01
CA TYR A 32 13.56 2.40 11.21
C TYR A 32 12.91 2.60 9.86
N LEU A 33 13.59 2.17 8.80
CA LEU A 33 13.02 1.99 7.48
C LEU A 33 12.46 0.59 7.41
N LEU A 34 11.17 0.48 7.14
CA LEU A 34 10.41 -0.77 7.22
C LEU A 34 9.73 -1.08 5.89
N ALA A 35 9.81 -2.34 5.47
CA ALA A 35 8.97 -2.85 4.39
C ALA A 35 7.50 -3.00 4.85
N SER A 36 6.59 -3.25 3.93
CA SER A 36 5.15 -3.39 4.22
C SER A 36 4.82 -4.55 5.17
N ASP A 37 5.67 -5.58 5.22
CA ASP A 37 5.58 -6.72 6.15
C ASP A 37 6.27 -6.45 7.50
N ASN A 38 6.77 -5.24 7.69
CA ASN A 38 7.51 -4.77 8.86
C ASN A 38 8.95 -5.29 8.99
N THR A 39 9.51 -5.89 7.96
CA THR A 39 10.93 -6.21 7.91
C THR A 39 11.75 -4.91 7.99
N VAL A 40 12.75 -4.87 8.88
CA VAL A 40 13.66 -3.73 9.02
C VAL A 40 14.67 -3.75 7.88
N LEU A 41 14.67 -2.73 7.04
CA LEU A 41 15.57 -2.56 5.91
C LEU A 41 16.80 -1.71 6.27
N ALA A 42 16.61 -0.71 7.12
CA ALA A 42 17.66 0.14 7.65
C ALA A 42 17.23 0.75 9.00
N ALA A 43 18.20 1.19 9.78
CA ALA A 43 17.96 1.89 11.03
C ALA A 43 18.92 3.08 11.16
N GLY A 44 18.48 4.11 11.88
CA GLY A 44 19.28 5.29 12.19
C GLY A 44 18.79 5.95 13.46
N VAL A 45 19.37 7.10 13.74
CA VAL A 45 19.04 7.93 14.91
C VAL A 45 18.71 9.33 14.42
N VAL A 46 17.74 9.96 15.06
CA VAL A 46 17.39 11.35 14.81
C VAL A 46 18.52 12.26 15.34
N ASN A 47 19.02 13.12 14.47
CA ASN A 47 20.09 14.05 14.79
C ASN A 47 19.64 15.17 15.74
N ALA A 48 20.59 15.94 16.28
CA ALA A 48 20.30 17.06 17.18
C ALA A 48 19.41 18.14 16.56
N ASP A 49 19.44 18.29 15.23
CA ASP A 49 18.62 19.23 14.45
C ASP A 49 17.28 18.64 13.96
N THR A 50 16.86 17.50 14.51
CA THR A 50 15.67 16.75 14.12
C THR A 50 15.70 16.18 12.71
N THR A 51 16.88 16.07 12.09
CA THR A 51 17.04 15.40 10.79
C THR A 51 17.35 13.92 10.95
N VAL A 52 17.04 13.15 9.91
CA VAL A 52 17.47 11.75 9.76
C VAL A 52 18.34 11.62 8.53
N SER A 53 19.26 10.65 8.55
CA SER A 53 20.07 10.28 7.41
C SER A 53 20.22 8.77 7.37
N LEU A 54 19.68 8.14 6.32
CA LEU A 54 19.81 6.71 6.05
C LEU A 54 20.39 6.51 4.66
N GLN A 55 21.14 5.43 4.48
CA GLN A 55 21.69 5.07 3.17
C GLN A 55 21.74 3.56 3.01
N GLY A 56 21.73 3.09 1.79
CA GLY A 56 21.80 1.67 1.47
C GLY A 56 21.73 1.42 -0.03
N THR A 57 21.44 0.17 -0.38
CA THR A 57 21.23 -0.26 -1.77
C THR A 57 19.84 -0.81 -1.93
N VAL A 58 19.25 -0.61 -3.10
CA VAL A 58 17.96 -1.17 -3.50
C VAL A 58 18.11 -1.85 -4.86
N THR A 59 17.57 -3.05 -4.97
CA THR A 59 17.55 -3.82 -6.23
C THR A 59 16.25 -3.61 -6.99
N THR A 60 15.14 -3.58 -6.28
CA THR A 60 13.80 -3.40 -6.84
C THR A 60 13.09 -2.32 -6.04
N PRO A 61 12.61 -1.27 -6.68
CA PRO A 61 11.83 -0.24 -5.99
C PRO A 61 10.58 -0.82 -5.33
N ASP A 62 10.26 -0.35 -4.10
CA ASP A 62 9.05 -0.75 -3.38
C ASP A 62 8.56 0.38 -2.46
N LEU A 63 7.31 0.29 -2.03
CA LEU A 63 6.74 1.19 -1.04
C LEU A 63 7.15 0.75 0.36
N VAL A 64 7.80 1.64 1.08
CA VAL A 64 8.30 1.44 2.44
C VAL A 64 7.89 2.61 3.33
N PHE A 65 8.14 2.50 4.62
CA PHE A 65 7.86 3.61 5.53
C PHE A 65 8.93 3.77 6.63
N LEU A 66 9.12 5.00 7.05
CA LEU A 66 9.90 5.33 8.25
C LEU A 66 8.97 5.40 9.46
N ALA A 67 9.41 4.79 10.58
CA ALA A 67 8.71 4.86 11.86
C ALA A 67 9.69 4.71 13.03
N ASN A 68 9.27 5.10 14.24
CA ASN A 68 9.97 4.77 15.46
C ASN A 68 9.71 3.30 15.87
N ALA A 69 10.47 2.77 16.82
CA ALA A 69 10.36 1.39 17.31
C ALA A 69 8.95 1.05 17.81
N LYS A 70 8.28 1.99 18.45
CA LYS A 70 6.94 1.82 19.03
C LYS A 70 5.81 2.09 18.02
N ARG A 71 6.14 2.63 16.84
CA ARG A 71 5.17 3.06 15.80
C ARG A 71 4.10 4.01 16.34
N THR A 72 4.47 4.85 17.29
CA THR A 72 3.58 5.83 17.92
C THR A 72 3.56 7.17 17.19
N ASN A 73 4.47 7.38 16.24
CA ASN A 73 4.54 8.56 15.39
C ASN A 73 3.85 8.31 14.05
N HIS A 74 3.58 9.39 13.33
CA HIS A 74 3.11 9.30 11.95
C HIS A 74 4.19 8.68 11.05
N PRO A 75 3.91 7.62 10.28
CA PRO A 75 4.88 7.04 9.38
C PRO A 75 5.13 7.96 8.16
N ALA A 76 6.39 8.02 7.71
CA ALA A 76 6.70 8.65 6.44
C ALA A 76 6.73 7.57 5.34
N TRP A 77 5.68 7.51 4.53
CA TRP A 77 5.56 6.60 3.40
C TRP A 77 6.34 7.13 2.19
N LEU A 78 7.20 6.29 1.62
CA LEU A 78 8.04 6.64 0.49
C LEU A 78 8.28 5.44 -0.42
N PHE A 79 8.59 5.70 -1.69
CA PHE A 79 9.13 4.69 -2.58
C PHE A 79 10.64 4.60 -2.37
N LEU A 80 11.11 3.42 -1.95
CA LEU A 80 12.54 3.15 -1.88
C LEU A 80 13.04 2.84 -3.29
N GLU A 81 13.75 3.78 -3.86
CA GLU A 81 14.33 3.71 -5.21
C GLU A 81 15.73 4.34 -5.20
N PRO A 82 16.57 4.09 -6.22
CA PRO A 82 17.89 4.72 -6.29
C PRO A 82 17.80 6.24 -6.32
N GLY A 83 18.74 6.90 -5.64
CA GLY A 83 18.88 8.36 -5.66
C GLY A 83 18.80 9.01 -4.29
N LYS A 84 18.53 10.31 -4.31
CA LYS A 84 18.50 11.16 -3.09
C LYS A 84 17.05 11.46 -2.71
N ILE A 85 16.49 10.63 -1.86
CA ILE A 85 15.14 10.78 -1.31
C ILE A 85 15.19 11.81 -0.19
N ARG A 86 14.29 12.80 -0.23
CA ARG A 86 14.20 13.87 0.76
C ARG A 86 12.85 13.86 1.45
N ILE A 87 12.87 13.91 2.77
CA ILE A 87 11.70 14.19 3.60
C ILE A 87 11.68 15.71 3.83
N GLU A 88 10.71 16.41 3.24
CA GLU A 88 10.65 17.88 3.31
C GLU A 88 10.08 18.33 4.65
N LYS A 89 8.86 17.93 4.95
CA LYS A 89 8.15 18.32 6.18
C LYS A 89 6.99 17.38 6.46
N TYR A 90 6.51 17.41 7.69
CA TYR A 90 5.20 16.89 8.03
C TYR A 90 4.14 17.95 7.72
N ASP A 91 3.07 17.52 7.03
CA ASP A 91 1.89 18.33 6.77
C ASP A 91 0.67 17.61 7.36
N PRO A 92 -0.13 18.26 8.23
CA PRO A 92 -1.30 17.61 8.85
C PRO A 92 -2.34 17.09 7.86
N ALA A 93 -2.30 17.59 6.61
CA ALA A 93 -3.24 17.17 5.56
C ALA A 93 -2.76 15.95 4.77
N PHE A 94 -1.44 15.78 4.63
CA PHE A 94 -0.83 14.74 3.77
C PHE A 94 0.06 13.76 4.53
N GLY A 95 0.44 14.05 5.77
CA GLY A 95 1.54 13.41 6.44
C GLY A 95 2.90 13.95 5.98
N TYR A 96 3.93 13.10 5.95
CA TYR A 96 5.25 13.51 5.47
C TYR A 96 5.27 13.68 3.96
N VAL A 97 5.73 14.85 3.51
CA VAL A 97 5.99 15.13 2.10
C VAL A 97 7.37 14.59 1.74
N VAL A 98 7.42 13.64 0.82
CA VAL A 98 8.66 13.00 0.35
C VAL A 98 8.84 13.27 -1.13
N CYS A 99 10.08 13.57 -1.56
CA CYS A 99 10.41 13.94 -2.93
C CYS A 99 11.88 13.66 -3.27
N GLY A 100 12.32 14.07 -4.45
CA GLY A 100 13.72 14.09 -4.89
C GLY A 100 14.13 12.88 -5.70
N THR A 101 13.21 11.96 -5.97
CA THR A 101 13.38 10.84 -6.89
C THR A 101 12.09 10.62 -7.68
N PRO A 102 12.15 9.99 -8.88
CA PRO A 102 11.01 9.96 -9.79
C PRO A 102 9.71 9.43 -9.22
N LEU A 103 9.73 8.31 -8.46
CA LEU A 103 8.51 7.73 -7.91
C LEU A 103 7.97 8.56 -6.73
N ASN A 104 8.85 9.14 -5.92
CA ASN A 104 8.45 9.99 -4.81
C ASN A 104 7.88 11.32 -5.29
N ASP A 105 8.44 11.91 -6.36
CA ASP A 105 7.91 13.13 -6.96
C ASP A 105 6.51 12.89 -7.60
N ARG A 106 6.31 11.73 -8.25
CA ARG A 106 4.98 11.31 -8.75
C ARG A 106 3.99 11.11 -7.62
N LYS A 107 4.41 10.45 -6.53
CA LYS A 107 3.56 10.27 -5.33
C LYS A 107 3.15 11.60 -4.74
N LYS A 108 4.10 12.54 -4.56
CA LYS A 108 3.81 13.89 -4.06
C LYS A 108 2.75 14.60 -4.91
N ALA A 109 2.91 14.62 -6.24
CA ALA A 109 1.96 15.24 -7.14
C ALA A 109 0.57 14.58 -7.07
N PHE A 110 0.52 13.25 -6.96
CA PHE A 110 -0.72 12.51 -6.82
C PHE A 110 -1.41 12.81 -5.47
N ASP A 111 -0.67 12.82 -4.36
CA ASP A 111 -1.20 13.13 -3.03
C ASP A 111 -1.78 14.56 -2.99
N GLU A 112 -1.13 15.54 -3.62
CA GLU A 112 -1.62 16.91 -3.74
C GLU A 112 -2.94 16.97 -4.53
N ALA A 113 -3.04 16.23 -5.64
CA ALA A 113 -4.27 16.14 -6.43
C ALA A 113 -5.40 15.48 -5.63
N MET A 114 -5.11 14.38 -4.90
CA MET A 114 -6.07 13.70 -4.04
C MET A 114 -6.58 14.59 -2.91
N TYR A 115 -5.71 15.39 -2.32
CA TYR A 115 -6.12 16.37 -1.31
C TYR A 115 -7.04 17.45 -1.88
N ALA A 116 -6.77 17.91 -3.10
CA ALA A 116 -7.65 18.86 -3.79
C ALA A 116 -9.06 18.27 -3.99
N PHE A 117 -9.18 16.99 -4.39
CA PHE A 117 -10.47 16.30 -4.44
C PHE A 117 -11.13 16.14 -3.06
N GLY A 118 -10.36 15.79 -2.04
CA GLY A 118 -10.86 15.74 -0.66
C GLY A 118 -11.43 17.07 -0.19
N ASN A 119 -10.83 18.20 -0.59
CA ASN A 119 -11.35 19.53 -0.31
C ASN A 119 -12.63 19.83 -1.08
N LYS A 120 -12.71 19.47 -2.37
CA LYS A 120 -13.96 19.58 -3.16
C LYS A 120 -15.11 18.80 -2.51
N LEU A 121 -14.84 17.59 -2.03
CA LEU A 121 -15.85 16.76 -1.36
C LEU A 121 -16.32 17.33 -0.02
N ARG A 122 -15.40 17.87 0.79
CA ARG A 122 -15.74 18.43 2.12
C ARG A 122 -16.43 19.79 2.04
N LYS A 123 -15.96 20.66 1.16
CA LYS A 123 -16.43 22.07 1.08
C LYS A 123 -17.51 22.27 0.03
N GLY A 124 -17.77 21.25 -0.80
CA GLY A 124 -18.52 21.40 -2.04
C GLY A 124 -17.70 22.11 -3.12
N SER A 125 -18.16 22.01 -4.34
CA SER A 125 -17.58 22.71 -5.49
C SER A 125 -18.72 23.39 -6.23
N PRO A 126 -18.80 24.73 -6.28
CA PRO A 126 -19.89 25.43 -6.96
C PRO A 126 -20.02 24.94 -8.41
N GLY A 127 -21.23 24.57 -8.79
CA GLY A 127 -21.51 24.09 -10.15
C GLY A 127 -21.11 22.65 -10.47
N GLN A 128 -20.52 21.91 -9.52
CA GLN A 128 -20.20 20.48 -9.71
C GLN A 128 -21.06 19.59 -8.82
N SER A 129 -21.61 18.52 -9.40
CA SER A 129 -22.28 17.46 -8.63
C SER A 129 -21.25 16.55 -7.96
N LEU A 130 -21.67 15.86 -6.89
CA LEU A 130 -20.85 14.81 -6.26
C LEU A 130 -20.40 13.75 -7.28
N GLN A 131 -21.30 13.33 -8.17
CA GLN A 131 -20.97 12.37 -9.21
C GLN A 131 -19.89 12.87 -10.17
N ALA A 132 -19.91 14.16 -10.55
CA ALA A 132 -18.88 14.74 -11.39
C ALA A 132 -17.51 14.75 -10.71
N ILE A 133 -17.45 15.10 -9.41
CA ILE A 133 -16.21 15.08 -8.64
C ILE A 133 -15.65 13.65 -8.52
N LEU A 134 -16.51 12.66 -8.25
CA LEU A 134 -16.11 11.25 -8.17
C LEU A 134 -15.64 10.72 -9.52
N ALA A 135 -16.28 11.13 -10.63
CA ALA A 135 -15.86 10.76 -11.98
C ALA A 135 -14.47 11.34 -12.32
N GLU A 136 -14.21 12.62 -11.98
CA GLU A 136 -12.88 13.23 -12.15
C GLU A 136 -11.82 12.50 -11.34
N MET A 137 -12.13 12.16 -10.09
CA MET A 137 -11.22 11.43 -9.22
C MET A 137 -10.91 10.03 -9.77
N ASN A 138 -11.90 9.30 -10.24
CA ASN A 138 -11.71 7.99 -10.88
C ASN A 138 -10.90 8.10 -12.19
N ALA A 139 -11.13 9.15 -12.97
CA ALA A 139 -10.32 9.42 -14.16
C ALA A 139 -8.85 9.67 -13.81
N LEU A 140 -8.56 10.39 -12.71
CA LEU A 140 -7.21 10.57 -12.22
C LEU A 140 -6.54 9.22 -11.88
N TYR A 141 -7.25 8.31 -11.21
CA TYR A 141 -6.70 6.98 -10.90
C TYR A 141 -6.31 6.23 -12.17
N THR A 142 -7.24 6.11 -13.11
CA THR A 142 -7.02 5.40 -14.36
C THR A 142 -5.88 6.01 -15.17
N GLN A 143 -5.88 7.34 -15.35
CA GLN A 143 -4.81 8.04 -16.07
C GLN A 143 -3.45 7.88 -15.40
N THR A 144 -3.42 7.92 -14.06
CA THR A 144 -2.17 7.72 -13.30
C THR A 144 -1.65 6.30 -13.48
N VAL A 145 -2.52 5.29 -13.42
CA VAL A 145 -2.12 3.90 -13.66
C VAL A 145 -1.65 3.71 -15.09
N ASP A 146 -2.37 4.25 -16.10
CA ASP A 146 -2.01 4.15 -17.52
C ASP A 146 -0.62 4.73 -17.81
N ALA A 147 -0.29 5.83 -17.17
CA ALA A 147 1.02 6.48 -17.29
C ALA A 147 2.16 5.77 -16.53
N ASN A 148 1.86 4.72 -15.75
CA ASN A 148 2.79 4.07 -14.83
C ASN A 148 2.67 2.53 -14.80
N LEU A 149 2.37 1.92 -15.95
CA LEU A 149 2.22 0.47 -16.07
C LEU A 149 3.55 -0.31 -15.93
N ASP A 150 4.66 0.39 -15.98
CA ASP A 150 6.04 -0.12 -15.92
C ASP A 150 6.74 0.05 -14.57
N ASN A 151 6.03 0.57 -13.54
CA ASN A 151 6.64 0.87 -12.27
C ASN A 151 5.70 0.65 -11.07
N VAL A 152 6.29 0.54 -9.86
CA VAL A 152 5.56 0.22 -8.62
C VAL A 152 4.61 1.35 -8.15
N PHE A 153 4.82 2.60 -8.59
CA PHE A 153 3.89 3.67 -8.27
C PHE A 153 2.53 3.44 -8.94
N GLY A 154 2.51 3.02 -10.20
CA GLY A 154 1.28 2.63 -10.88
C GLY A 154 0.59 1.44 -10.21
N ALA A 155 1.36 0.43 -9.79
CA ALA A 155 0.83 -0.71 -9.03
C ALA A 155 0.22 -0.28 -7.69
N TRP A 156 0.84 0.67 -6.99
CA TRP A 156 0.33 1.22 -5.75
C TRP A 156 -0.98 1.99 -5.96
N VAL A 157 -1.06 2.87 -6.97
CA VAL A 157 -2.28 3.61 -7.29
C VAL A 157 -3.41 2.64 -7.69
N PHE A 158 -3.10 1.63 -8.49
CA PHE A 158 -4.07 0.59 -8.84
C PHE A 158 -4.63 -0.10 -7.59
N ASN A 159 -3.78 -0.65 -6.72
CA ASN A 159 -4.22 -1.37 -5.53
C ASN A 159 -5.00 -0.51 -4.53
N SER A 160 -4.53 0.74 -4.34
CA SER A 160 -5.06 1.60 -3.29
C SER A 160 -6.38 2.27 -3.69
N TYR A 161 -6.60 2.48 -4.99
CA TYR A 161 -7.70 3.31 -5.48
C TYR A 161 -8.49 2.66 -6.62
N GLU A 162 -7.87 2.35 -7.76
CA GLU A 162 -8.59 1.89 -8.96
C GLU A 162 -9.22 0.51 -8.76
N PHE A 163 -8.53 -0.41 -8.11
CA PHE A 163 -9.00 -1.78 -7.85
C PHE A 163 -10.35 -1.80 -7.14
N GLN A 164 -10.59 -0.89 -6.20
CA GLN A 164 -11.86 -0.83 -5.47
C GLN A 164 -13.07 -0.61 -6.37
N ASN A 165 -12.88 0.04 -7.51
CA ASN A 165 -13.96 0.32 -8.47
C ASN A 165 -14.28 -0.87 -9.38
N ILE A 166 -13.37 -1.85 -9.49
CA ILE A 166 -13.51 -2.98 -10.43
C ILE A 166 -13.43 -4.36 -9.77
N LYS A 167 -13.15 -4.44 -8.46
CA LYS A 167 -12.88 -5.67 -7.72
C LYS A 167 -13.98 -6.74 -7.84
N ASP A 168 -15.22 -6.31 -8.00
CA ASP A 168 -16.38 -7.20 -8.12
C ASP A 168 -16.55 -7.77 -9.55
N ASN A 169 -15.64 -7.40 -10.47
CA ASN A 169 -15.62 -7.92 -11.83
C ASN A 169 -14.23 -8.55 -12.13
N PRO A 170 -14.04 -9.86 -11.90
CA PRO A 170 -12.77 -10.55 -12.08
C PRO A 170 -12.17 -10.41 -13.49
N GLU A 171 -13.00 -10.37 -14.52
CA GLU A 171 -12.53 -10.21 -15.90
C GLU A 171 -11.96 -8.82 -16.15
N LYS A 172 -12.60 -7.77 -15.61
CA LYS A 172 -12.03 -6.40 -15.67
C LYS A 172 -10.70 -6.31 -14.89
N VAL A 173 -10.63 -6.91 -13.70
CA VAL A 173 -9.39 -6.93 -12.92
C VAL A 173 -8.29 -7.66 -13.69
N LYS A 174 -8.57 -8.83 -14.24
CA LYS A 174 -7.63 -9.61 -15.04
C LYS A 174 -7.14 -8.83 -16.26
N ALA A 175 -8.05 -8.21 -17.01
CA ALA A 175 -7.71 -7.38 -18.17
C ALA A 175 -6.84 -6.18 -17.78
N ARG A 176 -7.12 -5.55 -16.63
CA ARG A 176 -6.33 -4.42 -16.13
C ARG A 176 -4.95 -4.84 -15.67
N LEU A 177 -4.83 -5.92 -14.91
CA LEU A 177 -3.54 -6.47 -14.47
C LEU A 177 -2.64 -6.88 -15.65
N ALA A 178 -3.22 -7.38 -16.74
CA ALA A 178 -2.49 -7.77 -17.94
C ALA A 178 -1.84 -6.59 -18.68
N GLN A 179 -2.22 -5.35 -18.40
CA GLN A 179 -1.63 -4.16 -19.01
C GLN A 179 -0.30 -3.77 -18.37
N PHE A 180 -0.06 -4.16 -17.12
CA PHE A 180 1.23 -3.92 -16.47
C PHE A 180 2.34 -4.73 -17.14
N THR A 181 3.56 -4.19 -17.13
CA THR A 181 4.73 -4.94 -17.63
C THR A 181 4.94 -6.24 -16.83
N PRO A 182 5.52 -7.29 -17.42
CA PRO A 182 5.72 -8.56 -16.73
C PRO A 182 6.45 -8.46 -15.38
N GLY A 183 7.41 -7.55 -15.26
CA GLY A 183 8.12 -7.30 -14.01
C GLY A 183 7.21 -6.75 -12.90
N ILE A 184 6.30 -5.86 -13.27
CA ILE A 184 5.32 -5.30 -12.31
C ILE A 184 4.19 -6.28 -12.03
N GLN A 185 3.75 -7.08 -13.00
CA GLN A 185 2.79 -8.15 -12.76
C GLN A 185 3.29 -9.17 -11.72
N ALA A 186 4.59 -9.46 -11.72
CA ALA A 186 5.23 -10.37 -10.76
C ALA A 186 5.53 -9.70 -9.40
N HIS A 187 5.36 -8.38 -9.28
CA HIS A 187 5.69 -7.65 -8.06
C HIS A 187 4.70 -8.00 -6.93
N PRO A 188 5.18 -8.24 -5.68
CA PRO A 188 4.33 -8.61 -4.54
C PRO A 188 3.16 -7.65 -4.28
N MET A 189 3.32 -6.37 -4.62
CA MET A 189 2.28 -5.36 -4.49
C MET A 189 1.01 -5.72 -5.26
N LEU A 190 1.09 -6.28 -6.48
CA LEU A 190 -0.09 -6.68 -7.26
C LEU A 190 -0.66 -8.05 -6.85
N LYS A 191 0.12 -8.87 -6.14
CA LYS A 191 -0.32 -10.21 -5.76
C LYS A 191 -1.61 -10.20 -4.94
N LYS A 192 -1.77 -9.26 -4.03
CA LYS A 192 -2.98 -9.13 -3.20
C LYS A 192 -4.24 -8.92 -4.06
N SER A 193 -4.18 -8.04 -5.06
CA SER A 193 -5.30 -7.81 -5.98
C SER A 193 -5.56 -9.01 -6.88
N GLN A 194 -4.51 -9.71 -7.31
CA GLN A 194 -4.63 -10.97 -8.08
C GLN A 194 -5.34 -12.04 -7.26
N ASP A 195 -4.89 -12.28 -6.03
CA ASP A 195 -5.47 -13.29 -5.13
C ASP A 195 -6.94 -12.96 -4.80
N ALA A 196 -7.25 -11.69 -4.51
CA ALA A 196 -8.60 -11.24 -4.25
C ALA A 196 -9.53 -11.43 -5.47
N SER A 197 -9.06 -11.09 -6.66
CA SER A 197 -9.82 -11.29 -7.90
C SER A 197 -10.09 -12.76 -8.18
N GLN A 198 -9.09 -13.63 -7.96
CA GLN A 198 -9.26 -15.08 -8.10
C GLN A 198 -10.25 -15.65 -7.06
N ALA A 199 -10.21 -15.15 -5.82
CA ALA A 199 -11.16 -15.54 -4.78
C ALA A 199 -12.59 -15.14 -5.17
N THR A 200 -12.80 -13.91 -5.65
CA THR A 200 -14.10 -13.43 -6.15
C THR A 200 -14.59 -14.30 -7.31
N ALA A 201 -13.73 -14.65 -8.25
CA ALA A 201 -14.12 -15.52 -9.37
C ALA A 201 -14.54 -16.93 -8.90
N ARG A 202 -13.83 -17.50 -7.91
CA ARG A 202 -14.16 -18.84 -7.37
C ARG A 202 -15.45 -18.85 -6.55
N SER A 203 -15.80 -17.74 -5.91
CA SER A 203 -17.03 -17.62 -5.09
C SER A 203 -18.20 -16.96 -5.83
N ALA A 204 -18.09 -16.75 -7.14
CA ALA A 204 -19.17 -16.16 -7.93
C ALA A 204 -20.42 -17.05 -7.97
N VAL A 205 -21.57 -16.42 -8.15
CA VAL A 205 -22.85 -17.16 -8.28
C VAL A 205 -22.77 -18.20 -9.40
N GLY A 206 -23.20 -19.42 -9.10
CA GLY A 206 -23.16 -20.57 -10.00
C GLY A 206 -21.84 -21.36 -9.97
N GLN A 207 -20.84 -20.92 -9.22
CA GLN A 207 -19.62 -21.71 -9.00
C GLN A 207 -19.84 -22.74 -7.85
N PRO A 208 -19.15 -23.88 -7.89
CA PRO A 208 -19.11 -24.79 -6.75
C PRO A 208 -18.58 -24.05 -5.52
N TYR A 209 -19.20 -24.29 -4.36
CA TYR A 209 -18.69 -23.73 -3.12
C TYR A 209 -17.31 -24.27 -2.77
N THR A 210 -16.49 -23.46 -2.13
CA THR A 210 -15.21 -23.90 -1.57
C THR A 210 -15.47 -24.52 -0.21
N ASP A 211 -15.12 -25.79 -0.02
CA ASP A 211 -15.22 -26.43 1.29
C ASP A 211 -14.16 -25.90 2.26
N PHE A 212 -14.53 -25.75 3.51
CA PHE A 212 -13.63 -25.39 4.59
C PHE A 212 -14.13 -26.01 5.90
N SER A 213 -13.25 -26.08 6.89
CA SER A 213 -13.58 -26.55 8.22
C SER A 213 -13.29 -25.48 9.25
N CYS A 214 -14.12 -25.42 10.30
CA CYS A 214 -13.90 -24.58 11.46
C CYS A 214 -14.27 -25.34 12.75
N GLU A 215 -13.77 -24.87 13.88
CA GLU A 215 -14.15 -25.41 15.19
C GLU A 215 -15.42 -24.74 15.69
N ASN A 216 -16.33 -25.53 16.24
CA ASN A 216 -17.50 -25.02 16.95
C ASN A 216 -17.15 -24.64 18.40
N ALA A 217 -18.12 -24.14 19.16
CA ALA A 217 -17.93 -23.74 20.56
C ALA A 217 -17.57 -24.91 21.52
N ALA A 218 -17.76 -26.16 21.09
CA ALA A 218 -17.35 -27.37 21.83
C ALA A 218 -15.94 -27.85 21.44
N GLY A 219 -15.26 -27.19 20.50
CA GLY A 219 -13.95 -27.58 20.00
C GLY A 219 -14.00 -28.70 18.94
N GLU A 220 -15.18 -28.99 18.39
CA GLU A 220 -15.32 -30.00 17.34
C GLU A 220 -15.12 -29.36 15.96
N THR A 221 -14.35 -30.01 15.12
CA THR A 221 -14.14 -29.58 13.73
C THR A 221 -15.34 -29.95 12.86
N ILE A 222 -15.98 -28.96 12.24
CA ILE A 222 -17.12 -29.13 11.33
C ILE A 222 -16.70 -28.63 9.94
N ALA A 223 -16.87 -29.49 8.94
CA ALA A 223 -16.70 -29.14 7.53
C ALA A 223 -18.00 -28.60 6.94
N LEU A 224 -17.93 -27.57 6.07
CA LEU A 224 -19.09 -27.05 5.37
C LEU A 224 -19.78 -28.15 4.54
N SER A 225 -19.01 -29.06 3.93
CA SER A 225 -19.52 -30.20 3.19
C SER A 225 -20.40 -31.17 4.03
N SER A 226 -20.25 -31.18 5.35
CA SER A 226 -21.12 -31.94 6.24
C SER A 226 -22.52 -31.33 6.39
N LEU A 227 -22.65 -30.04 6.14
CA LEU A 227 -23.90 -29.27 6.25
C LEU A 227 -24.55 -29.05 4.87
N ALA A 228 -23.73 -28.82 3.84
CA ALA A 228 -24.17 -28.59 2.46
C ALA A 228 -24.37 -29.90 1.70
N GLY A 229 -25.44 -29.98 0.88
CA GLY A 229 -25.72 -31.15 0.08
C GLY A 229 -26.98 -30.99 -0.76
N PRO A 230 -27.31 -31.97 -1.63
CA PRO A 230 -28.49 -31.91 -2.50
C PRO A 230 -29.77 -31.63 -1.70
N GLY A 231 -30.53 -30.59 -2.11
CA GLY A 231 -31.78 -30.20 -1.49
C GLY A 231 -31.62 -29.41 -0.16
N ARG A 232 -30.42 -29.04 0.21
CA ARG A 232 -30.15 -28.24 1.42
C ARG A 232 -29.68 -26.84 1.07
N TRP A 233 -30.25 -25.84 1.73
CA TRP A 233 -29.80 -24.47 1.68
C TRP A 233 -28.96 -24.18 2.93
N VAL A 234 -27.77 -23.60 2.73
CA VAL A 234 -26.89 -23.18 3.81
C VAL A 234 -26.61 -21.69 3.63
N LEU A 235 -26.90 -20.90 4.68
CA LEU A 235 -26.50 -19.49 4.74
C LEU A 235 -25.22 -19.40 5.57
N LEU A 236 -24.17 -18.83 4.98
CA LEU A 236 -22.92 -18.53 5.67
C LEU A 236 -22.87 -17.06 6.03
N ASP A 237 -22.65 -16.79 7.31
CA ASP A 237 -22.41 -15.45 7.82
C ASP A 237 -21.01 -15.37 8.43
N PHE A 238 -20.17 -14.51 7.87
CA PHE A 238 -18.80 -14.26 8.35
C PHE A 238 -18.83 -12.97 9.18
N TRP A 239 -18.69 -13.10 10.47
CA TRP A 239 -18.71 -11.96 11.37
C TRP A 239 -17.53 -11.95 12.36
N ALA A 240 -17.30 -10.81 12.98
CA ALA A 240 -16.32 -10.63 14.03
C ALA A 240 -16.88 -9.70 15.12
N THR A 241 -16.26 -9.69 16.29
CA THR A 241 -16.74 -8.89 17.45
C THR A 241 -16.82 -7.39 17.20
N TRP A 242 -16.13 -6.90 16.18
CA TRP A 242 -16.16 -5.50 15.74
C TRP A 242 -17.11 -5.23 14.55
N CYS A 243 -17.78 -6.27 14.04
CA CYS A 243 -18.83 -6.05 13.04
C CYS A 243 -20.03 -5.44 13.73
N THR A 244 -20.44 -4.26 13.28
CA THR A 244 -21.72 -3.63 13.67
C THR A 244 -22.86 -4.36 12.95
N PRO A 245 -24.00 -4.62 13.64
CA PRO A 245 -25.19 -5.20 13.04
C PRO A 245 -25.74 -4.34 11.90
#